data_455cae89e1efc7553127b9cc71b63968
#
_entry.id   455cae89e1efc7553127b9cc71b63968
#
_cell.length_a   1.000
_cell.length_b   1.000
_cell.length_c   1.000
_cell.angle_alpha   90.00
_cell.angle_beta   90.00
_cell.angle_gamma   90.00
#
_symmetry.space_group_name_H-M   'P 1'
#
loop_
_entity.id
_entity.type
_entity.pdbx_description
1 polymer ?
#
loop_
_entity_poly.entity_id
_entity_poly.type
_entity_poly.pdbx_seq_one_letter_code
_entity_poly.pdbx_strand_id
1 'polypeptide(L)'
;MRKISILFILSLAVFLFSSDNYFTQESVEHFKNLLEDQGFTVQEGSLYLFNPADLFGNYILPSCFCNNADSPYAVYLIPEGPGQVSPNKYPWTYKLKENEAIIYLGWTPPPLVYFSYQTFIAGRFYNDAFHRIFGNLGDTINISTINTGESIKEETKGTKFNAPTIIISTPDRNTDAVLRAEIARAGFDVGIVNTEVLPSA
;
A
#
# COMPACT_ATOMS: atom_id res chain seq x y z
N MET A 1 10.31 25.10 7.04
CA MET A 1 9.24 24.28 6.43
C MET A 1 9.73 22.84 6.36
N ARG A 2 9.13 21.93 7.11
CA ARG A 2 9.46 20.50 7.01
C ARG A 2 8.87 19.99 5.70
N LYS A 3 9.69 19.52 4.77
CA LYS A 3 9.20 18.82 3.57
C LYS A 3 8.62 17.48 4.03
N ILE A 4 7.35 17.28 3.78
CA ILE A 4 6.62 16.05 4.06
C ILE A 4 6.68 15.24 2.77
N SER A 5 7.16 13.99 2.84
CA SER A 5 7.20 13.10 1.67
C SER A 5 6.10 12.05 1.79
N ILE A 6 5.22 11.98 0.80
CA ILE A 6 4.26 10.87 0.69
C ILE A 6 4.69 9.97 -0.46
N LEU A 7 4.74 8.68 -0.17
CA LEU A 7 4.88 7.63 -1.16
C LEU A 7 3.48 7.16 -1.61
N PHE A 8 3.18 7.37 -2.87
CA PHE A 8 1.88 7.07 -3.46
C PHE A 8 1.94 5.82 -4.33
N ILE A 9 1.01 4.88 -4.13
CA ILE A 9 0.88 3.70 -4.99
C ILE A 9 -0.43 3.78 -5.75
N LEU A 10 -0.32 3.98 -7.03
CA LEU A 10 -1.40 3.76 -7.96
C LEU A 10 -1.28 2.34 -8.52
N SER A 11 -2.08 1.41 -8.03
CA SER A 11 -2.27 0.14 -8.71
C SER A 11 -3.22 0.37 -9.88
N LEU A 12 -2.70 0.92 -10.97
CA LEU A 12 -3.38 0.87 -12.25
C LEU A 12 -3.22 -0.56 -12.80
N ALA A 13 -3.98 -1.50 -12.27
CA ALA A 13 -4.30 -2.69 -13.04
C ALA A 13 -5.11 -2.19 -14.23
N VAL A 14 -4.48 -2.07 -15.40
CA VAL A 14 -5.15 -1.75 -16.65
C VAL A 14 -6.10 -2.89 -16.99
N PHE A 15 -7.28 -2.90 -16.40
CA PHE A 15 -8.43 -3.60 -16.91
C PHE A 15 -9.13 -2.63 -17.87
N LEU A 16 -8.78 -2.75 -19.14
CA LEU A 16 -9.54 -2.18 -20.23
C LEU A 16 -11.00 -2.66 -20.10
N PHE A 17 -11.93 -1.67 -20.16
CA PHE A 17 -13.38 -1.81 -20.22
C PHE A 17 -14.16 -1.90 -18.90
N SER A 18 -14.40 -0.73 -18.29
CA SER A 18 -15.68 -0.41 -17.68
C SER A 18 -15.79 1.10 -17.53
N SER A 19 -16.94 1.66 -17.86
CA SER A 19 -17.27 3.08 -17.78
C SER A 19 -17.41 3.61 -16.32
N ASP A 20 -17.24 2.74 -15.33
CA ASP A 20 -17.34 3.06 -13.91
C ASP A 20 -15.96 2.95 -13.23
N ASN A 21 -15.02 3.76 -13.69
CA ASN A 21 -13.71 3.86 -13.04
C ASN A 21 -13.83 4.71 -11.76
N TYR A 22 -13.94 4.06 -10.61
CA TYR A 22 -13.94 4.74 -9.31
C TYR A 22 -12.66 5.58 -9.11
N PHE A 23 -11.50 5.04 -9.50
CA PHE A 23 -10.22 5.75 -9.53
C PHE A 23 -9.88 6.14 -10.97
N THR A 24 -10.47 7.24 -11.45
CA THR A 24 -10.12 7.79 -12.77
C THR A 24 -8.75 8.48 -12.70
N GLN A 25 -8.06 8.58 -13.83
CA GLN A 25 -6.80 9.32 -13.90
C GLN A 25 -6.98 10.77 -13.41
N GLU A 26 -8.10 11.41 -13.75
CA GLU A 26 -8.42 12.79 -13.33
C GLU A 26 -8.58 12.89 -11.80
N SER A 27 -9.36 11.98 -11.18
CA SER A 27 -9.57 12.00 -9.73
C SER A 27 -8.29 11.70 -8.94
N VAL A 28 -7.45 10.81 -9.46
CA VAL A 28 -6.16 10.51 -8.86
C VAL A 28 -5.19 11.68 -8.99
N GLU A 29 -5.12 12.33 -10.16
CA GLU A 29 -4.28 13.50 -10.36
C GLU A 29 -4.76 14.69 -9.50
N HIS A 30 -6.07 14.86 -9.38
CA HIS A 30 -6.63 15.85 -8.45
C HIS A 30 -6.21 15.58 -7.00
N PHE A 31 -6.27 14.33 -6.56
CA PHE A 31 -5.82 13.95 -5.21
C PHE A 31 -4.32 14.23 -5.01
N LYS A 32 -3.48 13.91 -5.98
CA LYS A 32 -2.04 14.22 -5.94
C LYS A 32 -1.79 15.72 -5.76
N ASN A 33 -2.47 16.54 -6.57
CA ASN A 33 -2.34 18.00 -6.48
C ASN A 33 -2.76 18.53 -5.09
N LEU A 34 -3.82 17.99 -4.50
CA LEU A 34 -4.24 18.35 -3.14
C LEU A 34 -3.17 17.99 -2.09
N LEU A 35 -2.50 16.86 -2.24
CA LEU A 35 -1.40 16.46 -1.36
C LEU A 35 -0.18 17.39 -1.53
N GLU A 36 0.16 17.75 -2.76
CA GLU A 36 1.26 18.67 -3.06
C GLU A 36 0.98 20.07 -2.52
N ASP A 37 -0.27 20.54 -2.58
CA ASP A 37 -0.70 21.80 -1.97
C ASP A 37 -0.55 21.82 -0.44
N GLN A 38 -0.65 20.64 0.21
CA GLN A 38 -0.34 20.46 1.64
C GLN A 38 1.16 20.39 1.93
N GLY A 39 2.00 20.44 0.89
CA GLY A 39 3.45 20.39 1.00
C GLY A 39 4.05 18.98 1.01
N PHE A 40 3.28 17.99 0.62
CA PHE A 40 3.80 16.65 0.41
C PHE A 40 4.57 16.54 -0.91
N THR A 41 5.54 15.65 -0.96
CA THR A 41 6.15 15.20 -2.22
C THR A 41 5.55 13.83 -2.55
N VAL A 42 4.90 13.72 -3.70
CA VAL A 42 4.20 12.52 -4.13
C VAL A 42 5.09 11.70 -5.08
N GLN A 43 5.19 10.39 -4.82
CA GLN A 43 5.87 9.43 -5.70
C GLN A 43 4.85 8.36 -6.12
N GLU A 44 4.75 8.13 -7.41
CA GLU A 44 3.89 7.05 -7.93
C GLU A 44 4.63 5.73 -7.94
N GLY A 45 3.95 4.69 -7.50
CA GLY A 45 4.43 3.33 -7.50
C GLY A 45 3.48 2.37 -8.23
N SER A 46 3.80 1.10 -8.18
CA SER A 46 3.00 0.03 -8.77
C SER A 46 2.88 -1.15 -7.82
N LEU A 47 1.85 -1.98 -8.05
CA LEU A 47 1.72 -3.27 -7.40
C LEU A 47 2.42 -4.32 -8.26
N TYR A 48 3.34 -5.07 -7.65
CA TYR A 48 4.07 -6.15 -8.31
C TYR A 48 3.66 -7.49 -7.73
N LEU A 49 3.14 -8.36 -8.58
CA LEU A 49 2.83 -9.75 -8.23
C LEU A 49 4.09 -10.60 -8.40
N PHE A 50 4.44 -11.35 -7.38
CA PHE A 50 5.59 -12.25 -7.44
C PHE A 50 5.27 -13.63 -6.90
N ASN A 51 6.04 -14.62 -7.36
CA ASN A 51 6.03 -15.96 -6.82
C ASN A 51 7.18 -16.09 -5.81
N PRO A 52 6.92 -16.41 -4.52
CA PRO A 52 7.99 -16.62 -3.54
C PRO A 52 9.04 -17.64 -3.94
N ALA A 53 8.65 -18.67 -4.70
CA ALA A 53 9.57 -19.69 -5.18
C ALA A 53 10.64 -19.12 -6.11
N ASP A 54 10.31 -18.12 -6.94
CA ASP A 54 11.26 -17.47 -7.82
C ASP A 54 12.30 -16.67 -7.05
N LEU A 55 11.88 -16.02 -5.95
CA LEU A 55 12.79 -15.29 -5.06
C LEU A 55 13.74 -16.21 -4.31
N PHE A 56 13.29 -17.38 -3.91
CA PHE A 56 14.12 -18.40 -3.30
C PHE A 56 15.07 -19.04 -4.32
N GLY A 57 14.58 -19.41 -5.48
CA GLY A 57 15.36 -20.01 -6.57
C GLY A 57 16.52 -19.09 -7.05
N ASN A 58 16.33 -17.78 -6.95
CA ASN A 58 17.34 -16.77 -7.30
C ASN A 58 18.20 -16.33 -6.09
N TYR A 59 18.16 -17.03 -4.97
CA TYR A 59 18.90 -16.72 -3.74
C TYR A 59 18.61 -15.32 -3.16
N ILE A 60 17.48 -14.72 -3.49
CA ILE A 60 17.07 -13.42 -2.95
C ILE A 60 16.60 -13.59 -1.51
N LEU A 61 15.85 -14.64 -1.24
CA LEU A 61 15.46 -15.05 0.11
C LEU A 61 16.28 -16.22 0.59
N PRO A 62 16.72 -16.26 1.84
CA PRO A 62 17.48 -17.37 2.41
C PRO A 62 16.64 -18.63 2.61
N SER A 63 15.33 -18.50 2.63
CA SER A 63 14.36 -19.56 2.85
C SER A 63 12.99 -19.14 2.34
N CYS A 64 12.21 -20.07 1.83
CA CYS A 64 10.79 -19.88 1.53
C CYS A 64 9.88 -20.31 2.70
N PHE A 65 10.42 -20.71 3.82
CA PHE A 65 9.63 -20.98 5.03
C PHE A 65 8.88 -19.72 5.46
N CYS A 66 7.66 -19.88 5.92
CA CYS A 66 6.72 -18.81 6.28
C CYS A 66 6.03 -18.12 5.08
N ASN A 67 6.30 -18.56 3.84
CA ASN A 67 5.51 -18.14 2.68
C ASN A 67 4.69 -19.33 2.19
N ASN A 68 3.43 -19.07 1.82
CA ASN A 68 2.63 -20.07 1.15
C ASN A 68 3.02 -20.10 -0.33
N ALA A 69 3.68 -21.18 -0.78
CA ALA A 69 4.17 -21.30 -2.16
C ALA A 69 3.05 -21.33 -3.22
N ASP A 70 1.83 -21.69 -2.80
CA ASP A 70 0.67 -21.77 -3.70
C ASP A 70 -0.17 -20.48 -3.73
N SER A 71 0.25 -19.44 -3.01
CA SER A 71 -0.46 -18.17 -2.98
C SER A 71 0.30 -17.10 -3.73
N PRO A 72 -0.37 -16.32 -4.59
CA PRO A 72 0.24 -15.14 -5.17
C PRO A 72 0.48 -14.10 -4.07
N TYR A 73 1.64 -13.47 -4.10
CA TYR A 73 1.98 -12.32 -3.28
C TYR A 73 2.10 -11.08 -4.13
N ALA A 74 1.69 -9.96 -3.57
CA ALA A 74 1.89 -8.67 -4.18
C ALA A 74 2.68 -7.77 -3.23
N VAL A 75 3.58 -6.98 -3.79
CA VAL A 75 4.33 -5.96 -3.04
C VAL A 75 4.23 -4.62 -3.75
N TYR A 76 4.38 -3.58 -2.99
CA TYR A 76 4.46 -2.23 -3.51
C TYR A 76 5.86 -1.96 -4.04
N LEU A 77 5.96 -1.45 -5.26
CA LEU A 77 7.19 -0.92 -5.83
C LEU A 77 7.03 0.57 -6.00
N ILE A 78 7.76 1.34 -5.19
CA ILE A 78 7.70 2.80 -5.19
C ILE A 78 9.11 3.32 -5.41
N PRO A 79 9.31 4.27 -6.35
CA PRO A 79 10.60 4.93 -6.53
C PRO A 79 11.06 5.62 -5.25
N GLU A 80 12.36 5.71 -5.05
CA GLU A 80 12.91 6.47 -3.94
C GLU A 80 12.52 7.96 -4.08
N GLY A 81 11.95 8.51 -3.01
CA GLY A 81 11.66 9.93 -2.92
C GLY A 81 12.92 10.76 -2.66
N PRO A 82 12.85 12.09 -2.82
CA PRO A 82 13.97 12.98 -2.53
C PRO A 82 14.49 12.81 -1.09
N GLY A 83 15.74 12.41 -0.95
CA GLY A 83 16.40 12.20 0.34
C GLY A 83 16.03 10.89 1.04
N GLN A 84 15.36 10.00 0.36
CA GLN A 84 15.19 8.61 0.79
C GLN A 84 16.33 7.75 0.24
N VAL A 85 16.72 6.76 1.01
CA VAL A 85 17.68 5.74 0.59
C VAL A 85 17.07 4.40 0.96
N SER A 86 17.01 3.48 0.01
CA SER A 86 16.54 2.13 0.28
C SER A 86 17.35 1.51 1.42
N PRO A 87 16.72 0.99 2.47
CA PRO A 87 17.42 0.42 3.62
C PRO A 87 18.18 -0.86 3.28
N ASN A 88 17.83 -1.48 2.16
CA ASN A 88 18.50 -2.68 1.67
C ASN A 88 18.30 -2.85 0.15
N LYS A 89 18.81 -3.93 -0.41
CA LYS A 89 18.73 -4.23 -1.85
C LYS A 89 17.33 -4.65 -2.37
N TYR A 90 16.32 -4.71 -1.48
CA TYR A 90 14.97 -5.13 -1.86
C TYR A 90 14.12 -3.91 -2.19
N PRO A 91 13.63 -3.76 -3.41
CA PRO A 91 12.92 -2.56 -3.86
C PRO A 91 11.55 -2.35 -3.21
N TRP A 92 11.06 -3.32 -2.45
CA TRP A 92 9.79 -3.26 -1.69
C TRP A 92 9.97 -3.03 -0.20
N THR A 93 11.14 -2.55 0.23
CA THR A 93 11.42 -2.24 1.63
C THR A 93 11.56 -0.74 1.79
N TYR A 94 10.81 -0.17 2.71
CA TYR A 94 10.72 1.26 2.93
C TYR A 94 11.12 1.62 4.35
N LYS A 95 11.74 2.78 4.51
CA LYS A 95 11.99 3.39 5.81
C LYS A 95 11.10 4.62 5.92
N LEU A 96 9.91 4.44 6.49
CA LEU A 96 8.97 5.53 6.68
C LEU A 96 9.37 6.39 7.89
N LYS A 97 9.37 7.70 7.69
CA LYS A 97 9.45 8.70 8.75
C LYS A 97 8.07 8.99 9.30
N GLU A 98 8.01 9.65 10.45
CA GLU A 98 6.75 10.00 11.11
C GLU A 98 5.76 10.78 10.23
N ASN A 99 6.26 11.55 9.26
CA ASN A 99 5.47 12.36 8.34
C ASN A 99 5.39 11.77 6.92
N GLU A 100 5.56 10.48 6.79
CA GLU A 100 5.49 9.75 5.53
C GLU A 100 4.39 8.68 5.59
N ALA A 101 3.82 8.37 4.43
CA ALA A 101 2.83 7.32 4.30
C ALA A 101 2.94 6.62 2.95
N ILE A 102 2.50 5.38 2.91
CA ILE A 102 2.20 4.65 1.68
C ILE A 102 0.69 4.61 1.54
N ILE A 103 0.18 5.01 0.38
CA ILE A 103 -1.25 4.98 0.08
C ILE A 103 -1.48 4.05 -1.11
N TYR A 104 -2.31 3.05 -0.91
CA TYR A 104 -2.83 2.21 -1.96
C TYR A 104 -4.22 2.68 -2.37
N LEU A 105 -4.40 3.05 -3.63
CA LEU A 105 -5.68 3.26 -4.27
C LEU A 105 -5.90 2.12 -5.26
N GLY A 106 -6.93 1.32 -5.07
CA GLY A 106 -7.10 0.18 -5.94
C GLY A 106 -8.31 -0.67 -5.60
N TRP A 107 -8.27 -1.88 -6.10
CA TRP A 107 -9.35 -2.84 -6.02
C TRP A 107 -8.93 -4.03 -5.18
N THR A 108 -9.87 -4.55 -4.41
CA THR A 108 -9.69 -5.86 -3.80
C THR A 108 -9.61 -6.95 -4.88
N PRO A 109 -8.99 -8.08 -4.59
CA PRO A 109 -8.83 -9.15 -5.58
C PRO A 109 -10.17 -9.72 -6.06
N PRO A 110 -10.18 -10.50 -7.16
CA PRO A 110 -11.32 -11.32 -7.54
C PRO A 110 -11.63 -12.36 -6.45
N PRO A 111 -12.76 -13.09 -6.53
CA PRO A 111 -13.14 -14.08 -5.53
C PRO A 111 -12.04 -15.12 -5.26
N LEU A 112 -11.61 -15.16 -4.01
CA LEU A 112 -10.65 -16.14 -3.48
C LEU A 112 -11.12 -16.60 -2.10
N VAL A 113 -10.46 -17.65 -1.58
CA VAL A 113 -10.72 -18.16 -0.23
C VAL A 113 -10.30 -17.15 0.84
N TYR A 114 -9.18 -16.46 0.63
CA TYR A 114 -8.64 -15.50 1.59
C TYR A 114 -7.71 -14.50 0.90
N PHE A 115 -7.74 -13.24 1.35
CA PHE A 115 -6.73 -12.23 1.06
C PHE A 115 -6.49 -11.34 2.27
N SER A 116 -5.33 -10.72 2.30
CA SER A 116 -4.99 -9.73 3.31
C SER A 116 -3.93 -8.74 2.80
N TYR A 117 -3.96 -7.56 3.40
CA TYR A 117 -2.89 -6.57 3.32
C TYR A 117 -2.21 -6.53 4.68
N GLN A 118 -0.89 -6.58 4.69
CA GLN A 118 -0.13 -6.72 5.91
C GLN A 118 1.27 -6.13 5.77
N THR A 119 1.66 -5.31 6.72
CA THR A 119 3.01 -4.76 6.80
C THR A 119 3.88 -5.61 7.72
N PHE A 120 5.11 -5.84 7.29
CA PHE A 120 6.13 -6.55 8.07
C PHE A 120 7.31 -5.63 8.33
N ILE A 121 7.87 -5.70 9.53
CA ILE A 121 9.19 -5.15 9.78
C ILE A 121 10.24 -6.06 9.15
N ALA A 122 10.96 -5.55 8.14
CA ALA A 122 12.04 -6.30 7.51
C ALA A 122 13.27 -6.40 8.41
N GLY A 123 13.56 -5.34 9.17
CA GLY A 123 14.67 -5.28 10.11
C GLY A 123 14.81 -3.93 10.78
N ARG A 124 15.79 -3.82 11.64
CA ARG A 124 16.15 -2.57 12.34
C ARG A 124 17.64 -2.29 12.21
N PHE A 125 17.97 -1.00 12.24
CA PHE A 125 19.36 -0.55 12.39
C PHE A 125 19.67 -0.35 13.87
N TYR A 126 20.71 -1.02 14.36
CA TYR A 126 21.34 -0.71 15.63
C TYR A 126 22.84 -1.05 15.56
N ASN A 127 23.67 -0.31 16.30
CA ASN A 127 25.12 -0.40 16.22
C ASN A 127 25.64 -0.31 14.78
N ASP A 128 25.06 0.62 13.97
CA ASP A 128 25.40 0.88 12.58
C ASP A 128 25.26 -0.32 11.62
N ALA A 129 24.55 -1.38 12.05
CA ALA A 129 24.29 -2.56 11.25
C ALA A 129 22.77 -2.80 11.09
N PHE A 130 22.39 -3.29 9.90
CA PHE A 130 21.04 -3.72 9.63
C PHE A 130 20.82 -5.15 10.14
N HIS A 131 19.88 -5.32 11.05
CA HIS A 131 19.48 -6.61 11.61
C HIS A 131 18.11 -7.03 11.09
N ARG A 132 18.07 -8.15 10.39
CA ARG A 132 16.81 -8.73 9.90
C ARG A 132 15.94 -9.22 11.06
N ILE A 133 14.66 -8.92 11.00
CA ILE A 133 13.68 -9.32 12.03
C ILE A 133 12.56 -10.16 11.41
N PHE A 134 11.93 -9.70 10.34
CA PHE A 134 10.74 -10.30 9.73
C PHE A 134 9.63 -10.54 10.76
N GLY A 135 9.12 -9.46 11.32
CA GLY A 135 8.00 -9.47 12.26
C GLY A 135 6.76 -8.82 11.65
N ASN A 136 5.60 -9.33 11.99
CA ASN A 136 4.34 -8.68 11.69
C ASN A 136 4.21 -7.38 12.51
N LEU A 137 3.77 -6.30 11.89
CA LEU A 137 3.69 -4.97 12.53
C LEU A 137 2.30 -4.57 13.02
N GLY A 138 1.28 -5.36 12.81
CA GLY A 138 -0.03 -4.99 13.28
C GLY A 138 -1.14 -5.92 12.85
N ASP A 139 -2.36 -5.45 13.08
CA ASP A 139 -3.55 -6.18 12.69
C ASP A 139 -3.70 -6.22 11.17
N THR A 140 -3.88 -7.41 10.66
CA THR A 140 -4.04 -7.64 9.23
C THR A 140 -5.36 -7.05 8.73
N ILE A 141 -5.30 -6.23 7.68
CA ILE A 141 -6.48 -5.83 6.93
C ILE A 141 -6.84 -6.99 5.99
N ASN A 142 -7.88 -7.71 6.30
CA ASN A 142 -8.28 -8.92 5.58
C ASN A 142 -9.74 -8.86 5.12
N ILE A 143 -10.20 -9.91 4.45
CA ILE A 143 -11.57 -10.00 3.93
C ILE A 143 -12.67 -9.71 4.98
N SER A 144 -12.41 -9.99 6.26
CA SER A 144 -13.40 -9.75 7.34
C SER A 144 -13.36 -8.31 7.85
N THR A 145 -12.19 -7.67 7.84
CA THR A 145 -11.97 -6.35 8.46
C THR A 145 -11.93 -5.20 7.46
N ILE A 146 -11.63 -5.48 6.19
CA ILE A 146 -11.46 -4.44 5.16
C ILE A 146 -12.77 -3.66 4.91
N ASN A 147 -12.63 -2.35 4.80
CA ASN A 147 -13.67 -1.45 4.29
C ASN A 147 -13.51 -1.30 2.78
N THR A 148 -14.61 -1.45 2.05
CA THR A 148 -14.63 -1.36 0.58
C THR A 148 -15.89 -0.62 0.13
N GLY A 149 -15.84 -0.09 -1.08
CA GLY A 149 -17.05 0.30 -1.81
C GLY A 149 -17.79 -0.91 -2.38
N GLU A 150 -18.77 -0.64 -3.21
CA GLU A 150 -19.47 -1.71 -3.93
C GLU A 150 -18.59 -2.32 -5.02
N SER A 151 -18.72 -3.61 -5.21
CA SER A 151 -18.06 -4.31 -6.31
C SER A 151 -18.46 -3.73 -7.66
N ILE A 152 -17.47 -3.53 -8.54
CA ILE A 152 -17.71 -3.08 -9.93
C ILE A 152 -18.24 -4.18 -10.84
N LYS A 153 -18.25 -5.42 -10.38
CA LYS A 153 -18.69 -6.57 -11.13
C LYS A 153 -20.02 -7.09 -10.57
N GLU A 154 -21.00 -7.28 -11.44
CA GLU A 154 -22.32 -7.73 -11.04
C GLU A 154 -22.28 -9.09 -10.31
N GLU A 155 -21.41 -10.02 -10.77
CA GLU A 155 -21.25 -11.35 -10.15
C GLU A 155 -20.67 -11.32 -8.74
N THR A 156 -20.05 -10.22 -8.33
CA THR A 156 -19.50 -10.04 -6.98
C THR A 156 -20.16 -8.92 -6.19
N LYS A 157 -21.28 -8.39 -6.69
CA LYS A 157 -22.03 -7.34 -6.01
C LYS A 157 -22.44 -7.75 -4.60
N GLY A 158 -22.34 -6.83 -3.66
CA GLY A 158 -22.60 -7.09 -2.24
C GLY A 158 -21.50 -7.89 -1.52
N THR A 159 -20.38 -8.18 -2.21
CA THR A 159 -19.21 -8.81 -1.61
C THR A 159 -18.06 -7.82 -1.51
N LYS A 160 -16.98 -8.22 -0.83
CA LYS A 160 -15.74 -7.44 -0.71
C LYS A 160 -14.71 -7.74 -1.82
N PHE A 161 -15.13 -8.43 -2.89
CA PHE A 161 -14.28 -8.75 -4.03
C PHE A 161 -14.50 -7.78 -5.20
N ASN A 162 -13.46 -7.52 -5.98
CA ASN A 162 -13.50 -6.56 -7.09
C ASN A 162 -14.09 -5.19 -6.67
N ALA A 163 -13.85 -4.77 -5.45
CA ALA A 163 -14.41 -3.59 -4.84
C ALA A 163 -13.35 -2.51 -4.58
N PRO A 164 -13.64 -1.23 -4.76
CA PRO A 164 -12.66 -0.17 -4.52
C PRO A 164 -12.31 -0.09 -3.04
N THR A 165 -11.05 0.15 -2.74
CA THR A 165 -10.54 0.33 -1.39
C THR A 165 -9.36 1.28 -1.38
N ILE A 166 -9.15 1.96 -0.27
CA ILE A 166 -7.99 2.79 -0.01
C ILE A 166 -7.31 2.27 1.24
N ILE A 167 -5.98 2.08 1.19
CA ILE A 167 -5.21 1.64 2.35
C ILE A 167 -4.10 2.65 2.61
N ILE A 168 -4.04 3.15 3.83
CA ILE A 168 -3.00 4.05 4.32
C ILE A 168 -2.12 3.28 5.29
N SER A 169 -0.82 3.21 5.01
CA SER A 169 0.19 2.70 5.94
C SER A 169 1.09 3.84 6.37
N THR A 170 1.03 4.22 7.63
CA THR A 170 1.78 5.36 8.19
C THR A 170 2.14 5.11 9.65
N PRO A 171 3.28 5.62 10.14
CA PRO A 171 3.60 5.58 11.57
C PRO A 171 2.92 6.70 12.38
N ASP A 172 2.24 7.68 11.75
CA ASP A 172 1.68 8.84 12.43
C ASP A 172 0.17 9.02 12.22
N ARG A 173 -0.57 9.13 13.32
CA ARG A 173 -2.02 9.37 13.31
C ARG A 173 -2.42 10.76 12.77
N ASN A 174 -1.56 11.76 12.92
CA ASN A 174 -1.84 13.08 12.36
C ASN A 174 -1.70 13.06 10.84
N THR A 175 -0.70 12.35 10.33
CA THR A 175 -0.56 12.10 8.88
C THR A 175 -1.78 11.37 8.34
N ASP A 176 -2.27 10.31 9.00
CA ASP A 176 -3.51 9.63 8.62
C ASP A 176 -4.71 10.60 8.57
N ALA A 177 -4.87 11.44 9.58
CA ALA A 177 -5.99 12.40 9.63
C ALA A 177 -5.94 13.42 8.47
N VAL A 178 -4.75 13.94 8.15
CA VAL A 178 -4.56 14.84 7.00
C VAL A 178 -4.90 14.12 5.70
N LEU A 179 -4.41 12.90 5.51
CA LEU A 179 -4.66 12.12 4.30
C LEU A 179 -6.14 11.82 4.11
N ARG A 180 -6.86 11.46 5.16
CA ARG A 180 -8.32 11.24 5.10
C ARG A 180 -9.08 12.50 4.72
N ALA A 181 -8.65 13.66 5.19
CA ALA A 181 -9.25 14.93 4.80
C ALA A 181 -9.03 15.22 3.30
N GLU A 182 -7.83 14.97 2.78
CA GLU A 182 -7.54 15.18 1.36
C GLU A 182 -8.21 14.14 0.45
N ILE A 183 -8.36 12.89 0.91
CA ILE A 183 -9.15 11.85 0.24
C ILE A 183 -10.62 12.32 0.08
N ALA A 184 -11.21 12.86 1.16
CA ALA A 184 -12.56 13.41 1.11
C ALA A 184 -12.66 14.61 0.15
N ARG A 185 -11.69 15.53 0.16
CA ARG A 185 -11.62 16.70 -0.74
C ARG A 185 -11.47 16.29 -2.21
N ALA A 186 -10.77 15.20 -2.47
CA ALA A 186 -10.65 14.62 -3.81
C ALA A 186 -11.95 13.95 -4.32
N GLY A 187 -12.98 13.86 -3.45
CA GLY A 187 -14.26 13.26 -3.79
C GLY A 187 -14.33 11.74 -3.59
N PHE A 188 -13.32 11.14 -2.98
CA PHE A 188 -13.36 9.72 -2.63
C PHE A 188 -14.13 9.49 -1.33
N ASP A 189 -14.81 8.34 -1.25
CA ASP A 189 -15.53 7.94 -0.04
C ASP A 189 -14.54 7.56 1.08
N VAL A 190 -14.57 8.29 2.19
CA VAL A 190 -13.76 7.97 3.37
C VAL A 190 -14.17 6.66 4.05
N GLY A 191 -15.37 6.17 3.77
CA GLY A 191 -15.88 4.90 4.28
C GLY A 191 -15.11 3.68 3.77
N ILE A 192 -14.39 3.81 2.64
CA ILE A 192 -13.56 2.73 2.09
C ILE A 192 -12.09 2.81 2.52
N VAL A 193 -11.75 3.78 3.37
CA VAL A 193 -10.37 3.98 3.83
C VAL A 193 -10.06 3.07 5.00
N ASN A 194 -9.01 2.30 4.83
CA ASN A 194 -8.41 1.45 5.85
C ASN A 194 -7.06 2.05 6.25
N THR A 195 -6.72 1.99 7.53
CA THR A 195 -5.41 2.48 7.99
C THR A 195 -4.69 1.41 8.79
N GLU A 196 -3.44 1.20 8.45
CA GLU A 196 -2.47 0.44 9.20
C GLU A 196 -1.52 1.45 9.85
N VAL A 197 -1.68 1.67 11.16
CA VAL A 197 -0.78 2.54 11.92
C VAL A 197 0.44 1.71 12.35
N LEU A 198 1.57 2.02 11.73
CA LEU A 198 2.82 1.34 12.01
C LEU A 198 3.43 1.85 13.32
N PRO A 199 4.05 1.01 14.14
CA PRO A 199 4.80 1.48 15.30
C PRO A 199 5.95 2.38 14.82
N SER A 200 6.13 3.53 15.45
CA SER A 200 7.29 4.40 15.21
C SER A 200 8.57 3.64 15.47
N ALA A 201 9.51 3.73 14.55
CA ALA A 201 10.81 3.08 14.67
C ALA A 201 11.71 3.77 15.69
#